data_76ee276e7a6361da0f7c7f816a0f1f8a
#
_entry.id   76ee276e7a6361da0f7c7f816a0f1f8a
#
_cell.length_a   1.000
_cell.length_b   1.000
_cell.length_c   1.000
_cell.angle_alpha   90.00
_cell.angle_beta   90.00
_cell.angle_gamma   90.00
#
_symmetry.space_group_name_H-M   'P 1'
#
loop_
_entity.id
_entity.type
_entity.pdbx_description
1 polymer ?
#
loop_
_entity_poly.entity_id
_entity_poly.type
_entity_poly.pdbx_seq_one_letter_code
_entity_poly.pdbx_strand_id
1 'polypeptide(L)'
;MQGKLVTIFGGSGFLGRYVAQALLNEGARIRVACRNVGGANHIKPLGNVGQVQLMVADVRKPDSVARAVIDADAVINLVGSFDNMDAVQNVGAGIVAQAAAAAGVKALVHVSAIGGDAHSEAEYGQSKAGGEAAVRAAFPSAVILRPSIVFGREDQFINRFAGMIRSLPVVPVIGADTKFQPVFVGDVAKAVAKAVTHRDGSTLELGGPETFSMMELNRWIAKAIGRDPIFVEVPDIAAKLLAKGTGWLPGAP
;
A
#
# COMPACT_ATOMS: atom_id res chain seq x y z
N MET A 1 13.50 -11.28 -14.15
CA MET A 1 13.60 -11.77 -12.75
C MET A 1 13.77 -13.30 -12.64
N GLN A 2 14.06 -13.98 -13.75
CA GLN A 2 14.07 -15.45 -13.85
C GLN A 2 14.87 -16.13 -12.72
N GLY A 3 14.21 -17.00 -11.96
CA GLY A 3 14.79 -17.79 -10.86
C GLY A 3 15.18 -17.03 -9.60
N LYS A 4 15.09 -15.69 -9.59
CA LYS A 4 15.42 -14.85 -8.43
C LYS A 4 14.38 -14.99 -7.32
N LEU A 5 14.85 -15.05 -6.06
CA LEU A 5 13.98 -15.08 -4.90
C LEU A 5 13.69 -13.66 -4.42
N VAL A 6 12.41 -13.28 -4.41
CA VAL A 6 11.94 -11.99 -3.90
C VAL A 6 11.11 -12.19 -2.66
N THR A 7 11.52 -11.63 -1.52
CA THR A 7 10.70 -11.61 -0.31
C THR A 7 9.78 -10.41 -0.31
N ILE A 8 8.48 -10.62 -0.11
CA ILE A 8 7.44 -9.59 -0.13
C ILE A 8 6.77 -9.53 1.24
N PHE A 9 7.10 -8.52 2.02
CA PHE A 9 6.35 -8.20 3.24
C PHE A 9 5.03 -7.51 2.87
N GLY A 10 3.91 -7.99 3.41
CA GLY A 10 2.58 -7.53 3.02
C GLY A 10 2.08 -8.12 1.69
N GLY A 11 2.75 -9.15 1.16
CA GLY A 11 2.42 -9.78 -0.13
C GLY A 11 1.04 -10.46 -0.18
N SER A 12 0.39 -10.70 0.95
CA SER A 12 -0.97 -11.24 1.03
C SER A 12 -2.07 -10.17 0.99
N GLY A 13 -1.70 -8.89 1.00
CA GLY A 13 -2.65 -7.78 0.95
C GLY A 13 -3.13 -7.46 -0.48
N PHE A 14 -3.94 -6.40 -0.59
CA PHE A 14 -4.50 -5.93 -1.85
C PHE A 14 -3.41 -5.68 -2.91
N LEU A 15 -2.50 -4.72 -2.68
CA LEU A 15 -1.40 -4.45 -3.62
C LEU A 15 -0.47 -5.66 -3.76
N GLY A 16 -0.20 -6.37 -2.65
CA GLY A 16 0.74 -7.49 -2.61
C GLY A 16 0.40 -8.62 -3.56
N ARG A 17 -0.89 -8.94 -3.75
CA ARG A 17 -1.37 -9.93 -4.70
C ARG A 17 -1.00 -9.59 -6.14
N TYR A 18 -1.16 -8.34 -6.55
CA TYR A 18 -0.82 -7.88 -7.90
C TYR A 18 0.70 -7.80 -8.11
N VAL A 19 1.45 -7.39 -7.09
CA VAL A 19 2.93 -7.41 -7.12
C VAL A 19 3.44 -8.85 -7.23
N ALA A 20 2.87 -9.78 -6.45
CA ALA A 20 3.19 -11.19 -6.54
C ALA A 20 2.97 -11.72 -7.96
N GLN A 21 1.81 -11.45 -8.56
CA GLN A 21 1.50 -11.86 -9.93
C GLN A 21 2.48 -11.25 -10.97
N ALA A 22 2.80 -9.96 -10.84
CA ALA A 22 3.74 -9.29 -11.75
C ALA A 22 5.12 -9.96 -11.71
N LEU A 23 5.65 -10.24 -10.53
CA LEU A 23 6.95 -10.89 -10.36
C LEU A 23 6.96 -12.35 -10.85
N LEU A 24 5.90 -13.11 -10.58
CA LEU A 24 5.75 -14.48 -11.06
C LEU A 24 5.71 -14.56 -12.58
N ASN A 25 5.04 -13.61 -13.25
CA ASN A 25 5.02 -13.51 -14.70
C ASN A 25 6.41 -13.24 -15.30
N GLU A 26 7.32 -12.60 -14.54
CA GLU A 26 8.71 -12.39 -14.91
C GLU A 26 9.63 -13.57 -14.56
N GLY A 27 9.06 -14.68 -14.05
CA GLY A 27 9.77 -15.90 -13.71
C GLY A 27 10.49 -15.86 -12.35
N ALA A 28 10.17 -14.90 -11.49
CA ALA A 28 10.69 -14.87 -10.13
C ALA A 28 10.10 -16.00 -9.27
N ARG A 29 10.82 -16.39 -8.22
CA ARG A 29 10.27 -17.11 -7.07
C ARG A 29 9.94 -16.08 -6.01
N ILE A 30 8.84 -16.24 -5.33
CA ILE A 30 8.42 -15.29 -4.29
C ILE A 30 8.31 -15.97 -2.92
N ARG A 31 8.71 -15.24 -1.89
CA ARG A 31 8.44 -15.55 -0.49
C ARG A 31 7.52 -14.48 0.06
N VAL A 32 6.26 -14.84 0.34
CA VAL A 32 5.29 -13.93 0.94
C VAL A 32 5.42 -14.01 2.45
N ALA A 33 5.92 -12.94 3.05
CA ALA A 33 6.10 -12.77 4.48
C ALA A 33 4.88 -12.06 5.07
N CYS A 34 4.10 -12.76 5.91
CA CYS A 34 2.87 -12.25 6.48
C CYS A 34 2.59 -12.83 7.88
N ARG A 35 1.79 -12.15 8.69
CA ARG A 35 1.44 -12.60 10.05
C ARG A 35 0.55 -13.84 10.06
N ASN A 36 -0.36 -13.95 9.09
CA ASN A 36 -1.30 -15.06 8.95
C ASN A 36 -1.10 -15.77 7.59
N VAL A 37 -0.41 -16.89 7.62
CA VAL A 37 -0.14 -17.68 6.41
C VAL A 37 -1.42 -18.34 5.88
N GLY A 38 -2.36 -18.72 6.75
CA GLY A 38 -3.64 -19.28 6.33
C GLY A 38 -4.43 -18.32 5.44
N GLY A 39 -4.46 -17.03 5.79
CA GLY A 39 -5.09 -15.98 4.99
C GLY A 39 -4.35 -15.66 3.69
N ALA A 40 -3.10 -16.14 3.51
CA ALA A 40 -2.28 -15.89 2.32
C ALA A 40 -2.38 -17.00 1.25
N ASN A 41 -3.14 -18.07 1.49
CA ASN A 41 -3.22 -19.21 0.57
C ASN A 41 -3.70 -18.85 -0.85
N HIS A 42 -4.45 -17.76 -1.00
CA HIS A 42 -4.91 -17.27 -2.30
C HIS A 42 -3.76 -16.78 -3.22
N ILE A 43 -2.54 -16.64 -2.70
CA ILE A 43 -1.36 -16.28 -3.49
C ILE A 43 -0.75 -17.53 -4.18
N LYS A 44 -0.86 -18.72 -3.56
CA LYS A 44 -0.26 -19.94 -4.11
C LYS A 44 -0.67 -20.24 -5.55
N PRO A 45 -1.97 -20.15 -5.93
CA PRO A 45 -2.40 -20.44 -7.30
C PRO A 45 -1.91 -19.46 -8.37
N LEU A 46 -1.30 -18.33 -7.97
CA LEU A 46 -0.78 -17.34 -8.93
C LEU A 46 0.50 -17.80 -9.62
N GLY A 47 1.24 -18.73 -9.02
CA GLY A 47 2.50 -19.25 -9.56
C GLY A 47 2.48 -20.76 -9.80
N ASN A 48 3.51 -21.25 -10.45
CA ASN A 48 3.75 -22.66 -10.64
C ASN A 48 4.24 -23.34 -9.36
N VAL A 49 4.29 -24.68 -9.38
CA VAL A 49 4.81 -25.48 -8.26
C VAL A 49 6.24 -25.03 -7.91
N GLY A 50 6.47 -24.73 -6.63
CA GLY A 50 7.78 -24.28 -6.12
C GLY A 50 8.08 -22.79 -6.31
N GLN A 51 7.27 -22.01 -7.01
CA GLN A 51 7.49 -20.57 -7.17
C GLN A 51 7.03 -19.72 -5.98
N VAL A 52 6.07 -20.20 -5.18
CA VAL A 52 5.46 -19.43 -4.09
C VAL A 52 5.70 -20.10 -2.75
N GLN A 53 6.42 -19.43 -1.88
CA GLN A 53 6.61 -19.79 -0.47
C GLN A 53 5.82 -18.82 0.40
N LEU A 54 5.04 -19.34 1.36
CA LEU A 54 4.42 -18.53 2.41
C LEU A 54 5.21 -18.68 3.70
N MET A 55 5.48 -17.57 4.39
CA MET A 55 6.28 -17.55 5.61
C MET A 55 5.66 -16.64 6.67
N VAL A 56 5.66 -17.10 7.92
CA VAL A 56 5.22 -16.27 9.05
C VAL A 56 6.29 -15.23 9.35
N ALA A 57 5.92 -13.96 9.27
CA ALA A 57 6.76 -12.84 9.71
C ALA A 57 5.90 -11.65 10.14
N ASP A 58 6.39 -10.94 11.16
CA ASP A 58 5.85 -9.66 11.65
C ASP A 58 6.96 -8.63 11.57
N VAL A 59 6.74 -7.54 10.86
CA VAL A 59 7.75 -6.46 10.67
C VAL A 59 8.22 -5.84 11.98
N ARG A 60 7.42 -5.95 13.05
CA ARG A 60 7.76 -5.49 14.41
C ARG A 60 8.68 -6.45 15.18
N LYS A 61 8.98 -7.64 14.60
CA LYS A 61 9.77 -8.70 15.25
C LYS A 61 11.04 -8.96 14.45
N PRO A 62 12.19 -8.38 14.83
CA PRO A 62 13.46 -8.47 14.07
C PRO A 62 13.83 -9.89 13.65
N ASP A 63 13.74 -10.88 14.58
CA ASP A 63 14.10 -12.26 14.28
C ASP A 63 13.23 -12.89 13.19
N SER A 64 11.94 -12.54 13.15
CA SER A 64 11.03 -13.07 12.11
C SER A 64 11.33 -12.44 10.74
N VAL A 65 11.71 -11.17 10.73
CA VAL A 65 12.12 -10.44 9.52
C VAL A 65 13.46 -10.98 9.02
N ALA A 66 14.45 -11.15 9.89
CA ALA A 66 15.75 -11.70 9.53
C ALA A 66 15.63 -13.08 8.86
N ARG A 67 14.82 -13.98 9.42
CA ARG A 67 14.55 -15.28 8.78
C ARG A 67 13.87 -15.16 7.41
N ALA A 68 12.99 -14.18 7.24
CA ALA A 68 12.24 -14.01 5.99
C ALA A 68 13.11 -13.49 4.83
N VAL A 69 14.23 -12.82 5.11
CA VAL A 69 15.12 -12.26 4.08
C VAL A 69 16.32 -13.16 3.73
N ILE A 70 16.49 -14.31 4.43
CA ILE A 70 17.57 -15.26 4.12
C ILE A 70 17.50 -15.68 2.65
N ASP A 71 18.64 -15.63 1.94
CA ASP A 71 18.81 -16.00 0.54
C ASP A 71 17.93 -15.20 -0.45
N ALA A 72 17.32 -14.10 -0.02
CA ALA A 72 16.55 -13.25 -0.92
C ALA A 72 17.48 -12.43 -1.83
N ASP A 73 17.22 -12.44 -3.14
CA ASP A 73 17.89 -11.54 -4.10
C ASP A 73 17.37 -10.10 -3.95
N ALA A 74 16.09 -9.95 -3.61
CA ALA A 74 15.45 -8.67 -3.41
C ALA A 74 14.37 -8.74 -2.31
N VAL A 75 14.09 -7.59 -1.71
CA VAL A 75 13.03 -7.41 -0.70
C VAL A 75 12.08 -6.32 -1.14
N ILE A 76 10.79 -6.55 -0.96
CA ILE A 76 9.74 -5.55 -1.18
C ILE A 76 8.96 -5.40 0.13
N ASN A 77 8.86 -4.16 0.62
CA ASN A 77 8.03 -3.83 1.77
C ASN A 77 6.78 -3.07 1.34
N LEU A 78 5.63 -3.73 1.40
CA LEU A 78 4.30 -3.20 1.10
C LEU A 78 3.46 -3.02 2.37
N VAL A 79 4.06 -3.21 3.56
CA VAL A 79 3.29 -3.21 4.80
C VAL A 79 2.82 -1.80 5.12
N GLY A 80 1.53 -1.67 5.30
CA GLY A 80 0.85 -0.48 5.80
C GLY A 80 -0.25 -0.89 6.78
N SER A 81 -0.55 -0.02 7.74
CA SER A 81 -1.63 -0.23 8.71
C SER A 81 -2.11 1.12 9.21
N PHE A 82 -3.38 1.24 9.51
CA PHE A 82 -3.92 2.37 10.26
C PHE A 82 -3.92 2.10 11.78
N ASP A 83 -3.62 0.86 12.18
CA ASP A 83 -3.43 0.48 13.57
C ASP A 83 -1.93 0.45 13.90
N ASN A 84 -1.52 1.10 15.01
CA ASN A 84 -0.11 1.17 15.43
C ASN A 84 0.82 1.64 14.30
N MET A 85 0.46 2.74 13.66
CA MET A 85 1.12 3.25 12.45
C MET A 85 2.62 3.41 12.62
N ASP A 86 3.08 4.02 13.70
CA ASP A 86 4.51 4.21 13.96
C ASP A 86 5.26 2.88 14.08
N ALA A 87 4.76 1.96 14.89
CA ALA A 87 5.41 0.66 15.10
C ALA A 87 5.48 -0.20 13.82
N VAL A 88 4.52 -0.03 12.89
CA VAL A 88 4.43 -0.82 11.67
C VAL A 88 5.10 -0.12 10.49
N GLN A 89 4.79 1.16 10.27
CA GLN A 89 5.18 1.89 9.07
C GLN A 89 6.52 2.59 9.20
N ASN A 90 6.91 2.99 10.43
CA ASN A 90 8.20 3.62 10.72
C ASN A 90 9.18 2.56 11.25
N VAL A 91 9.03 2.12 12.48
CA VAL A 91 9.97 1.16 13.12
C VAL A 91 10.07 -0.14 12.32
N GLY A 92 8.92 -0.71 11.90
CA GLY A 92 8.86 -1.94 11.12
C GLY A 92 9.54 -1.83 9.76
N ALA A 93 9.41 -0.68 9.08
CA ALA A 93 10.12 -0.43 7.82
C ALA A 93 11.64 -0.39 8.02
N GLY A 94 12.10 0.24 9.09
CA GLY A 94 13.51 0.25 9.48
C GLY A 94 14.05 -1.15 9.76
N ILE A 95 13.31 -1.98 10.49
CA ILE A 95 13.68 -3.38 10.78
C ILE A 95 13.83 -4.18 9.48
N VAL A 96 12.89 -4.03 8.54
CA VAL A 96 12.96 -4.70 7.23
C VAL A 96 14.21 -4.26 6.46
N ALA A 97 14.50 -2.96 6.43
CA ALA A 97 15.65 -2.44 5.71
C ALA A 97 16.99 -2.88 6.34
N GLN A 98 17.09 -2.86 7.67
CA GLN A 98 18.27 -3.35 8.41
C GLN A 98 18.53 -4.84 8.15
N ALA A 99 17.47 -5.66 8.23
CA ALA A 99 17.58 -7.09 7.97
C ALA A 99 17.97 -7.38 6.52
N ALA A 100 17.43 -6.65 5.55
CA ALA A 100 17.79 -6.75 4.14
C ALA A 100 19.28 -6.40 3.91
N ALA A 101 19.76 -5.31 4.54
CA ALA A 101 21.16 -4.91 4.46
C ALA A 101 22.09 -5.95 5.10
N ALA A 102 21.78 -6.44 6.30
CA ALA A 102 22.54 -7.45 7.00
C ALA A 102 22.62 -8.79 6.25
N ALA A 103 21.55 -9.17 5.53
CA ALA A 103 21.50 -10.37 4.70
C ALA A 103 22.16 -10.20 3.31
N GLY A 104 22.71 -9.03 2.99
CA GLY A 104 23.35 -8.77 1.70
C GLY A 104 22.38 -8.75 0.51
N VAL A 105 21.12 -8.45 0.77
CA VAL A 105 20.08 -8.30 -0.26
C VAL A 105 20.50 -7.23 -1.26
N LYS A 106 20.32 -7.49 -2.55
CA LYS A 106 20.83 -6.61 -3.61
C LYS A 106 19.91 -5.43 -3.94
N ALA A 107 18.60 -5.56 -3.68
CA ALA A 107 17.62 -4.53 -3.97
C ALA A 107 16.52 -4.51 -2.90
N LEU A 108 16.14 -3.29 -2.47
CA LEU A 108 15.00 -3.05 -1.59
C LEU A 108 14.06 -2.05 -2.24
N VAL A 109 12.80 -2.41 -2.33
CA VAL A 109 11.71 -1.50 -2.72
C VAL A 109 10.80 -1.29 -1.52
N HIS A 110 10.58 -0.02 -1.16
CA HIS A 110 9.66 0.35 -0.08
C HIS A 110 8.48 1.14 -0.65
N VAL A 111 7.27 0.69 -0.37
CA VAL A 111 6.05 1.40 -0.78
C VAL A 111 5.55 2.26 0.37
N SER A 112 5.68 3.56 0.16
CA SER A 112 5.19 4.64 1.01
C SER A 112 3.84 5.15 0.50
N ALA A 113 3.60 6.45 0.55
CA ALA A 113 2.43 7.12 -0.03
C ALA A 113 2.76 8.57 -0.38
N ILE A 114 2.03 9.17 -1.32
CA ILE A 114 2.03 10.63 -1.50
C ILE A 114 1.55 11.27 -0.19
N GLY A 115 2.17 12.40 0.19
CA GLY A 115 1.86 13.09 1.45
C GLY A 115 2.59 12.56 2.69
N GLY A 116 3.56 11.66 2.50
CA GLY A 116 4.54 11.33 3.55
C GLY A 116 5.39 12.56 3.89
N ASP A 117 5.08 13.21 5.01
CA ASP A 117 5.74 14.43 5.50
C ASP A 117 5.92 14.35 7.01
N ALA A 118 7.15 14.57 7.47
CA ALA A 118 7.49 14.55 8.89
C ALA A 118 6.80 15.67 9.70
N HIS A 119 6.39 16.74 9.03
CA HIS A 119 5.68 17.89 9.62
C HIS A 119 4.15 17.82 9.41
N SER A 120 3.64 16.73 8.85
CA SER A 120 2.20 16.53 8.68
C SER A 120 1.48 16.59 10.02
N GLU A 121 0.30 17.22 10.07
CA GLU A 121 -0.59 17.16 11.24
C GLU A 121 -1.18 15.75 11.46
N ALA A 122 -1.20 14.92 10.41
CA ALA A 122 -1.71 13.56 10.45
C ALA A 122 -0.61 12.55 10.80
N GLU A 123 -0.85 11.70 11.79
CA GLU A 123 0.05 10.61 12.20
C GLU A 123 0.44 9.71 11.02
N TYR A 124 -0.48 9.51 10.07
CA TYR A 124 -0.22 8.74 8.85
C TYR A 124 0.94 9.33 8.04
N GLY A 125 0.91 10.63 7.76
CA GLY A 125 1.97 11.32 7.02
C GLY A 125 3.32 11.25 7.75
N GLN A 126 3.32 11.49 9.06
CA GLN A 126 4.51 11.39 9.90
C GLN A 126 5.10 9.98 9.90
N SER A 127 4.26 8.94 10.06
CA SER A 127 4.71 7.54 10.09
C SER A 127 5.29 7.08 8.75
N LYS A 128 4.73 7.55 7.63
CA LYS A 128 5.27 7.28 6.29
C LYS A 128 6.65 7.94 6.10
N ALA A 129 6.77 9.21 6.44
CA ALA A 129 8.05 9.93 6.36
C ALA A 129 9.12 9.31 7.27
N GLY A 130 8.75 8.93 8.50
CA GLY A 130 9.64 8.22 9.42
C GLY A 130 10.13 6.90 8.84
N GLY A 131 9.23 6.12 8.24
CA GLY A 131 9.56 4.86 7.56
C GLY A 131 10.53 5.04 6.39
N GLU A 132 10.31 6.05 5.56
CA GLU A 132 11.23 6.40 4.47
C GLU A 132 12.62 6.77 4.99
N ALA A 133 12.69 7.59 6.03
CA ALA A 133 13.95 7.98 6.66
C ALA A 133 14.69 6.77 7.25
N ALA A 134 13.98 5.88 7.95
CA ALA A 134 14.55 4.66 8.52
C ALA A 134 15.06 3.70 7.43
N VAL A 135 14.32 3.56 6.33
CA VAL A 135 14.74 2.76 5.17
C VAL A 135 15.99 3.35 4.52
N ARG A 136 16.04 4.67 4.29
CA ARG A 136 17.20 5.35 3.72
C ARG A 136 18.45 5.20 4.57
N ALA A 137 18.31 5.32 5.89
CA ALA A 137 19.43 5.17 6.81
C ALA A 137 20.04 3.77 6.78
N ALA A 138 19.20 2.72 6.67
CA ALA A 138 19.64 1.33 6.70
C ALA A 138 20.02 0.77 5.31
N PHE A 139 19.36 1.24 4.25
CA PHE A 139 19.56 0.77 2.87
C PHE A 139 19.52 1.95 1.90
N PRO A 140 20.61 2.74 1.76
CA PRO A 140 20.64 3.99 0.97
C PRO A 140 20.22 3.85 -0.49
N SER A 141 20.47 2.70 -1.12
CA SER A 141 20.10 2.42 -2.51
C SER A 141 18.66 1.90 -2.69
N ALA A 142 17.83 1.88 -1.62
CA ALA A 142 16.44 1.48 -1.71
C ALA A 142 15.65 2.39 -2.63
N VAL A 143 14.78 1.83 -3.46
CA VAL A 143 13.79 2.60 -4.22
C VAL A 143 12.55 2.79 -3.37
N ILE A 144 12.11 4.04 -3.20
CA ILE A 144 10.89 4.38 -2.49
C ILE A 144 9.82 4.77 -3.52
N LEU A 145 8.68 4.11 -3.45
CA LEU A 145 7.53 4.42 -4.29
C LEU A 145 6.43 5.04 -3.44
N ARG A 146 5.94 6.19 -3.85
CA ARG A 146 4.85 6.94 -3.21
C ARG A 146 3.62 6.91 -4.11
N PRO A 147 2.79 5.85 -4.06
CA PRO A 147 1.55 5.86 -4.82
C PRO A 147 0.55 6.87 -4.23
N SER A 148 -0.27 7.43 -5.11
CA SER A 148 -1.53 8.07 -4.75
C SER A 148 -2.54 7.00 -4.29
N ILE A 149 -3.83 7.34 -4.20
CA ILE A 149 -4.87 6.39 -3.86
C ILE A 149 -4.87 5.26 -4.89
N VAL A 150 -4.51 4.06 -4.42
CA VAL A 150 -4.48 2.86 -5.27
C VAL A 150 -5.87 2.27 -5.37
N PHE A 151 -6.38 2.12 -6.58
CA PHE A 151 -7.68 1.53 -6.82
C PHE A 151 -7.62 0.23 -7.63
N GLY A 152 -8.64 -0.60 -7.48
CA GLY A 152 -8.79 -1.86 -8.18
C GLY A 152 -9.97 -2.66 -7.64
N ARG A 153 -10.08 -3.90 -8.08
CA ARG A 153 -11.24 -4.74 -7.77
C ARG A 153 -11.48 -4.93 -6.26
N GLU A 154 -10.41 -5.09 -5.48
CA GLU A 154 -10.44 -5.38 -4.06
C GLU A 154 -10.02 -4.20 -3.18
N ASP A 155 -9.95 -2.97 -3.73
CA ASP A 155 -9.62 -1.79 -2.94
C ASP A 155 -10.72 -1.46 -1.92
N GLN A 156 -10.34 -0.76 -0.85
CA GLN A 156 -11.30 -0.39 0.19
C GLN A 156 -11.75 1.07 0.09
N PHE A 157 -11.05 1.91 -0.67
CA PHE A 157 -11.38 3.32 -0.75
C PHE A 157 -12.50 3.57 -1.77
N ILE A 158 -12.25 3.28 -3.06
CA ILE A 158 -13.24 3.48 -4.13
C ILE A 158 -14.46 2.59 -3.91
N ASN A 159 -14.26 1.34 -3.51
CA ASN A 159 -15.36 0.41 -3.26
C ASN A 159 -16.24 0.81 -2.06
N ARG A 160 -15.67 1.48 -1.04
CA ARG A 160 -16.47 2.04 0.07
C ARG A 160 -17.41 3.15 -0.43
N PHE A 161 -16.90 4.09 -1.25
CA PHE A 161 -17.75 5.10 -1.87
C PHE A 161 -18.79 4.48 -2.81
N ALA A 162 -18.41 3.50 -3.61
CA ALA A 162 -19.35 2.78 -4.47
C ALA A 162 -20.46 2.10 -3.66
N GLY A 163 -20.14 1.51 -2.50
CA GLY A 163 -21.12 0.94 -1.57
C GLY A 163 -22.11 2.00 -1.03
N MET A 164 -21.59 3.12 -0.59
CA MET A 164 -22.41 4.25 -0.10
C MET A 164 -23.33 4.80 -1.20
N ILE A 165 -22.80 5.01 -2.42
CA ILE A 165 -23.53 5.52 -3.57
C ILE A 165 -24.64 4.54 -4.02
N ARG A 166 -24.43 3.23 -3.87
CA ARG A 166 -25.49 2.23 -4.17
C ARG A 166 -26.64 2.29 -3.19
N SER A 167 -26.37 2.62 -1.93
CA SER A 167 -27.32 2.49 -0.82
C SER A 167 -28.08 3.77 -0.54
N LEU A 168 -27.55 4.95 -0.89
CA LEU A 168 -28.10 6.24 -0.52
C LEU A 168 -28.63 7.01 -1.73
N PRO A 169 -29.86 7.61 -1.65
CA PRO A 169 -30.36 8.52 -2.69
C PRO A 169 -29.68 9.91 -2.63
N VAL A 170 -29.17 10.29 -1.44
CA VAL A 170 -28.41 11.51 -1.21
C VAL A 170 -27.09 11.15 -0.56
N VAL A 171 -25.99 11.54 -1.19
CA VAL A 171 -24.62 11.19 -0.78
C VAL A 171 -23.90 12.45 -0.29
N PRO A 172 -23.53 12.51 1.00
CA PRO A 172 -22.74 13.62 1.53
C PRO A 172 -21.28 13.52 1.02
N VAL A 173 -20.73 14.63 0.58
CA VAL A 173 -19.35 14.75 0.13
C VAL A 173 -18.60 15.71 1.05
N ILE A 174 -17.65 15.19 1.80
CA ILE A 174 -16.77 15.98 2.70
C ILE A 174 -15.51 16.32 1.91
N GLY A 175 -15.03 17.57 2.03
CA GLY A 175 -13.82 18.01 1.34
C GLY A 175 -13.96 17.94 -0.19
N ALA A 176 -15.08 18.44 -0.71
CA ALA A 176 -15.48 18.31 -2.12
C ALA A 176 -14.38 18.74 -3.11
N ASP A 177 -13.56 19.73 -2.76
CA ASP A 177 -12.48 20.27 -3.59
C ASP A 177 -11.12 19.57 -3.41
N THR A 178 -10.99 18.66 -2.42
CA THR A 178 -9.75 17.92 -2.18
C THR A 178 -9.37 17.11 -3.43
N LYS A 179 -8.16 17.31 -3.91
CA LYS A 179 -7.68 16.69 -5.16
C LYS A 179 -7.05 15.33 -4.90
N PHE A 180 -7.37 14.38 -5.77
CA PHE A 180 -6.82 13.03 -5.79
C PHE A 180 -6.42 12.65 -7.21
N GLN A 181 -5.37 11.84 -7.33
CA GLN A 181 -4.90 11.30 -8.61
C GLN A 181 -4.87 9.77 -8.53
N PRO A 182 -6.04 9.09 -8.53
CA PRO A 182 -6.12 7.65 -8.32
C PRO A 182 -5.27 6.88 -9.34
N VAL A 183 -4.54 5.88 -8.87
CA VAL A 183 -3.68 5.04 -9.71
C VAL A 183 -4.14 3.58 -9.69
N PHE A 184 -4.18 2.95 -10.85
CA PHE A 184 -4.61 1.55 -10.96
C PHE A 184 -3.59 0.61 -10.31
N VAL A 185 -4.07 -0.33 -9.51
CA VAL A 185 -3.24 -1.28 -8.75
C VAL A 185 -2.29 -2.10 -9.62
N GLY A 186 -2.73 -2.46 -10.83
CA GLY A 186 -1.90 -3.19 -11.79
C GLY A 186 -0.69 -2.39 -12.26
N ASP A 187 -0.83 -1.07 -12.41
CA ASP A 187 0.28 -0.21 -12.84
C ASP A 187 1.25 0.05 -11.68
N VAL A 188 0.73 0.22 -10.45
CA VAL A 188 1.59 0.26 -9.24
C VAL A 188 2.36 -1.05 -9.10
N ALA A 189 1.72 -2.21 -9.31
CA ALA A 189 2.38 -3.51 -9.22
C ALA A 189 3.50 -3.67 -10.26
N LYS A 190 3.28 -3.24 -11.50
CA LYS A 190 4.32 -3.22 -12.55
C LYS A 190 5.47 -2.27 -12.17
N ALA A 191 5.16 -1.08 -11.63
CA ALA A 191 6.17 -0.14 -11.17
C ALA A 191 7.02 -0.75 -10.04
N VAL A 192 6.40 -1.43 -9.06
CA VAL A 192 7.10 -2.15 -7.99
C VAL A 192 8.00 -3.26 -8.56
N ALA A 193 7.49 -4.10 -9.47
CA ALA A 193 8.28 -5.16 -10.09
C ALA A 193 9.48 -4.60 -10.87
N LYS A 194 9.29 -3.51 -11.62
CA LYS A 194 10.37 -2.83 -12.32
C LYS A 194 11.37 -2.19 -11.36
N ALA A 195 10.93 -1.59 -10.26
CA ALA A 195 11.78 -0.95 -9.27
C ALA A 195 12.78 -1.91 -8.62
N VAL A 196 12.47 -3.21 -8.54
CA VAL A 196 13.39 -4.24 -8.01
C VAL A 196 14.71 -4.32 -8.81
N THR A 197 14.73 -3.89 -10.07
CA THR A 197 15.94 -3.87 -10.91
C THR A 197 16.74 -2.57 -10.75
N HIS A 198 16.17 -1.53 -10.12
CA HIS A 198 16.82 -0.25 -9.87
C HIS A 198 17.44 -0.24 -8.46
N ARG A 199 18.56 0.44 -8.30
CA ARG A 199 19.34 0.48 -7.05
C ARG A 199 19.96 1.85 -6.86
N ASP A 200 19.23 2.88 -7.27
CA ASP A 200 19.73 4.26 -7.36
C ASP A 200 19.30 5.15 -6.19
N GLY A 201 18.58 4.55 -5.24
CA GLY A 201 18.07 5.32 -4.12
C GLY A 201 16.97 6.32 -4.49
N SER A 202 16.29 6.18 -5.63
CA SER A 202 15.26 7.12 -6.07
C SER A 202 14.00 7.08 -5.19
N THR A 203 13.29 8.21 -5.16
CA THR A 203 11.91 8.30 -4.65
C THR A 203 11.02 8.74 -5.80
N LEU A 204 9.99 7.94 -6.11
CA LEU A 204 9.10 8.15 -7.25
C LEU A 204 7.66 8.23 -6.77
N GLU A 205 6.94 9.26 -7.20
CA GLU A 205 5.50 9.38 -6.98
C GLU A 205 4.73 8.72 -8.12
N LEU A 206 3.69 7.95 -7.79
CA LEU A 206 2.89 7.21 -8.75
C LEU A 206 1.45 7.72 -8.70
N GLY A 207 1.09 8.54 -9.68
CA GLY A 207 -0.28 9.00 -9.92
C GLY A 207 -0.89 8.33 -11.16
N GLY A 208 -2.20 8.34 -11.26
CA GLY A 208 -2.91 7.96 -12.47
C GLY A 208 -2.90 9.10 -13.51
N PRO A 209 -3.54 8.88 -14.68
CA PRO A 209 -3.52 9.86 -15.76
C PRO A 209 -4.37 11.11 -15.50
N GLU A 210 -5.33 11.03 -14.58
CA GLU A 210 -6.30 12.09 -14.33
C GLU A 210 -6.34 12.47 -12.85
N THR A 211 -6.55 13.76 -12.59
CA THR A 211 -6.76 14.30 -11.24
C THR A 211 -8.23 14.67 -11.06
N PHE A 212 -8.82 14.24 -9.97
CA PHE A 212 -10.22 14.47 -9.61
C PHE A 212 -10.31 15.24 -8.28
N SER A 213 -11.28 16.15 -8.16
CA SER A 213 -11.75 16.54 -6.83
C SER A 213 -12.52 15.38 -6.19
N MET A 214 -12.74 15.43 -4.88
CA MET A 214 -13.57 14.43 -4.19
C MET A 214 -14.98 14.38 -4.79
N MET A 215 -15.56 15.54 -5.15
CA MET A 215 -16.86 15.61 -5.83
C MET A 215 -16.84 14.95 -7.19
N GLU A 216 -15.84 15.26 -8.01
CA GLU A 216 -15.66 14.65 -9.35
C GLU A 216 -15.44 13.14 -9.25
N LEU A 217 -14.64 12.68 -8.27
CA LEU A 217 -14.40 11.28 -8.03
C LEU A 217 -15.68 10.51 -7.67
N ASN A 218 -16.51 11.07 -6.79
CA ASN A 218 -17.80 10.48 -6.43
C ASN A 218 -18.75 10.41 -7.62
N ARG A 219 -18.82 11.45 -8.46
CA ARG A 219 -19.61 11.44 -9.71
C ARG A 219 -19.08 10.40 -10.71
N TRP A 220 -17.77 10.28 -10.84
CA TRP A 220 -17.14 9.28 -11.69
C TRP A 220 -17.49 7.86 -11.22
N ILE A 221 -17.42 7.60 -9.89
CA ILE A 221 -17.82 6.31 -9.30
C ILE A 221 -19.30 6.03 -9.58
N ALA A 222 -20.18 7.00 -9.36
CA ALA A 222 -21.61 6.85 -9.60
C ALA A 222 -21.91 6.47 -11.04
N LYS A 223 -21.31 7.17 -12.00
CA LYS A 223 -21.41 6.85 -13.42
C LYS A 223 -20.93 5.43 -13.73
N ALA A 224 -19.79 5.03 -13.17
CA ALA A 224 -19.20 3.71 -13.40
C ALA A 224 -20.10 2.56 -12.90
N ILE A 225 -20.88 2.78 -11.83
CA ILE A 225 -21.80 1.76 -11.28
C ILE A 225 -23.27 1.95 -11.72
N GLY A 226 -23.54 2.86 -12.69
CA GLY A 226 -24.86 3.11 -13.23
C GLY A 226 -25.85 3.73 -12.25
N ARG A 227 -25.37 4.62 -11.36
CA ARG A 227 -26.20 5.34 -10.35
C ARG A 227 -26.12 6.85 -10.58
N ASP A 228 -27.16 7.55 -10.15
CA ASP A 228 -27.26 9.02 -10.25
C ASP A 228 -27.90 9.60 -8.96
N PRO A 229 -27.20 9.50 -7.82
CA PRO A 229 -27.68 10.08 -6.57
C PRO A 229 -27.50 11.60 -6.55
N ILE A 230 -28.18 12.28 -5.63
CA ILE A 230 -27.92 13.68 -5.34
C ILE A 230 -26.68 13.78 -4.46
N PHE A 231 -25.64 14.49 -4.92
CA PHE A 231 -24.46 14.79 -4.11
C PHE A 231 -24.62 16.12 -3.40
N VAL A 232 -24.39 16.12 -2.08
CA VAL A 232 -24.47 17.32 -1.24
C VAL A 232 -23.12 17.56 -0.58
N GLU A 233 -22.54 18.72 -0.84
CA GLU A 233 -21.31 19.14 -0.19
C GLU A 233 -21.56 19.39 1.30
N VAL A 234 -20.71 18.81 2.15
CA VAL A 234 -20.76 19.01 3.60
C VAL A 234 -19.70 20.05 3.98
N PRO A 235 -20.08 21.21 4.53
CA PRO A 235 -19.13 22.22 5.00
C PRO A 235 -18.18 21.64 6.05
N ASP A 236 -16.92 22.09 6.06
CA ASP A 236 -15.87 21.61 6.96
C ASP A 236 -16.26 21.67 8.45
N ILE A 237 -17.03 22.70 8.84
CA ILE A 237 -17.52 22.85 10.21
C ILE A 237 -18.47 21.71 10.57
N ALA A 238 -19.38 21.35 9.67
CA ALA A 238 -20.31 20.24 9.87
C ALA A 238 -19.58 18.87 9.82
N ALA A 239 -18.57 18.74 8.95
CA ALA A 239 -17.72 17.55 8.88
C ALA A 239 -16.95 17.30 10.19
N LYS A 240 -16.37 18.36 10.79
CA LYS A 240 -15.67 18.28 12.10
C LYS A 240 -16.62 17.90 13.24
N LEU A 241 -17.87 18.37 13.21
CA LEU A 241 -18.89 17.99 14.20
C LEU A 241 -19.33 16.54 14.03
N LEU A 242 -19.53 16.09 12.78
CA LEU A 242 -19.86 14.70 12.47
C LEU A 242 -18.73 13.75 12.90
N ALA A 243 -17.46 14.08 12.59
CA ALA A 243 -16.31 13.29 13.01
C ALA A 243 -16.21 13.14 14.54
N LYS A 244 -16.49 14.21 15.31
CA LYS A 244 -16.54 14.13 16.78
C LYS A 244 -17.72 13.30 17.30
N GLY A 245 -18.86 13.31 16.59
CA GLY A 245 -20.06 12.56 16.99
C GLY A 245 -20.09 11.11 16.55
N THR A 246 -19.36 10.75 15.49
CA THR A 246 -19.35 9.40 14.90
C THR A 246 -18.09 8.60 15.20
N GLY A 247 -17.14 9.15 15.96
CA GLY A 247 -15.89 8.48 16.34
C GLY A 247 -16.07 7.17 17.14
N TRP A 248 -17.32 6.83 17.50
CA TRP A 248 -17.67 5.55 18.13
C TRP A 248 -18.24 4.53 17.14
N LEU A 249 -18.47 4.90 15.87
CA LEU A 249 -18.99 3.96 14.87
C LEU A 249 -17.84 3.12 14.31
N PRO A 250 -17.99 1.78 14.28
CA PRO A 250 -17.00 0.89 13.66
C PRO A 250 -16.78 1.27 12.18
N GLY A 251 -15.54 1.66 11.82
CA GLY A 251 -15.20 2.04 10.46
C GLY A 251 -15.26 3.55 10.15
N ALA A 252 -15.39 4.42 11.16
CA ALA A 252 -15.06 5.84 11.00
C ALA A 252 -13.54 5.99 10.69
N PRO A 253 -13.13 6.90 9.78
CA PRO A 253 -11.74 7.12 9.42
C PRO A 253 -10.93 7.68 10.58
#